data_bad80fabcfaa6d35781cd26bc94bf4ad
#
_entry.id   bad80fabcfaa6d35781cd26bc94bf4ad
#
_cell.length_a   1.000
_cell.length_b   1.000
_cell.length_c   1.000
_cell.angle_alpha   90.00
_cell.angle_beta   90.00
_cell.angle_gamma   90.00
#
_symmetry.space_group_name_H-M   'P 1'
#
loop_
_entity.id
_entity.type
_entity.pdbx_description
1 polymer ?
#
loop_
_entity_poly.entity_id
_entity_poly.type
_entity_poly.pdbx_seq_one_letter_code
_entity_poly.pdbx_strand_id
1 'polypeptide(L)'
;MISRVMIAGGTGRLGTLVVNGLAARGVDVRVMTRDPKRAAHLAGERIEVVLGDVRDPVSTMKSAVGVQAVVSAVHGFAGPGGVSPATVDRDGNTHLIKAAQEAGAELVLMSIVGAAPDSPFELFRMKYAAETSVAASTVSATVVRSTAFVELWIDLLVNTAGRSNRPLVFGRGQNPINFVSVHDVAALVERVTLDQTTRGQTLEIGGPENLTFDELARMVIALRGGSDGPRHVPRAALQAMGPTIGRLLPTLGRQAQAALAMDQSDMTFSAGVNDIRARFPDLPCTSPEETLRNFHAANGRADRV
;
A
#
# COMPACT_ATOMS: atom_id res chain seq x y z
N MET A 1 -2.00 23.83 -13.55
CA MET A 1 -2.50 22.45 -13.81
C MET A 1 -1.28 21.52 -13.79
N ILE A 2 -1.32 20.43 -13.03
CA ILE A 2 -0.19 19.48 -12.94
C ILE A 2 -0.09 18.69 -14.24
N SER A 3 1.05 18.78 -14.93
CA SER A 3 1.32 18.10 -16.21
C SER A 3 2.45 17.08 -16.13
N ARG A 4 3.30 17.14 -15.09
CA ARG A 4 4.38 16.18 -14.88
C ARG A 4 4.48 15.75 -13.41
N VAL A 5 4.43 14.44 -13.16
CA VAL A 5 4.41 13.82 -11.84
C VAL A 5 5.52 12.78 -11.71
N MET A 6 6.26 12.79 -10.60
CA MET A 6 7.16 11.69 -10.24
C MET A 6 6.43 10.72 -9.28
N ILE A 7 6.52 9.42 -9.54
CA ILE A 7 5.99 8.38 -8.67
C ILE A 7 7.13 7.52 -8.14
N ALA A 8 7.37 7.61 -6.83
CA ALA A 8 8.22 6.68 -6.10
C ALA A 8 7.39 5.47 -5.66
N GLY A 9 7.84 4.27 -5.99
CA GLY A 9 7.06 3.04 -5.78
C GLY A 9 6.12 2.70 -6.95
N GLY A 10 6.31 3.33 -8.13
CA GLY A 10 5.48 3.14 -9.32
C GLY A 10 5.45 1.72 -9.89
N THR A 11 6.39 0.84 -9.51
CA THR A 11 6.41 -0.58 -9.89
C THR A 11 5.69 -1.49 -8.88
N GLY A 12 5.12 -0.94 -7.82
CA GLY A 12 4.30 -1.65 -6.85
C GLY A 12 2.83 -1.73 -7.30
N ARG A 13 2.03 -2.51 -6.59
CA ARG A 13 0.60 -2.72 -6.91
C ARG A 13 -0.18 -1.39 -7.06
N LEU A 14 -0.17 -0.55 -6.02
CA LEU A 14 -0.80 0.76 -6.06
C LEU A 14 -0.14 1.67 -7.11
N GLY A 15 1.21 1.75 -7.07
CA GLY A 15 1.95 2.67 -7.93
C GLY A 15 1.72 2.42 -9.42
N THR A 16 1.65 1.16 -9.85
CA THR A 16 1.34 0.78 -11.25
C THR A 16 -0.02 1.31 -11.70
N LEU A 17 -1.03 1.20 -10.86
CA LEU A 17 -2.37 1.72 -11.16
C LEU A 17 -2.35 3.24 -11.29
N VAL A 18 -1.71 3.94 -10.34
CA VAL A 18 -1.59 5.42 -10.36
C VAL A 18 -0.80 5.90 -11.58
N VAL A 19 0.31 5.21 -11.94
CA VAL A 19 1.08 5.51 -13.16
C VAL A 19 0.20 5.47 -14.40
N ASN A 20 -0.52 4.35 -14.59
CA ASN A 20 -1.38 4.15 -15.75
C ASN A 20 -2.56 5.14 -15.77
N GLY A 21 -3.19 5.37 -14.61
CA GLY A 21 -4.33 6.29 -14.49
C GLY A 21 -3.96 7.73 -14.80
N LEU A 22 -2.83 8.24 -14.27
CA LEU A 22 -2.36 9.59 -14.57
C LEU A 22 -1.91 9.73 -16.03
N ALA A 23 -1.21 8.74 -16.59
CA ALA A 23 -0.80 8.75 -18.00
C ALA A 23 -2.01 8.75 -18.94
N ALA A 24 -3.07 7.98 -18.62
CA ALA A 24 -4.31 7.96 -19.37
C ALA A 24 -5.06 9.32 -19.34
N ARG A 25 -4.83 10.12 -18.28
CA ARG A 25 -5.36 11.50 -18.18
C ARG A 25 -4.49 12.55 -18.87
N GLY A 26 -3.45 12.13 -19.59
CA GLY A 26 -2.54 13.02 -20.34
C GLY A 26 -1.42 13.64 -19.50
N VAL A 27 -1.17 13.14 -18.29
CA VAL A 27 -0.06 13.58 -17.42
C VAL A 27 1.21 12.83 -17.81
N ASP A 28 2.33 13.54 -17.88
CA ASP A 28 3.65 12.92 -18.06
C ASP A 28 4.11 12.34 -16.71
N VAL A 29 4.36 11.04 -16.66
CA VAL A 29 4.68 10.32 -15.43
C VAL A 29 6.13 9.86 -15.44
N ARG A 30 6.90 10.27 -14.43
CA ARG A 30 8.25 9.76 -14.18
C ARG A 30 8.19 8.70 -13.08
N VAL A 31 8.53 7.47 -13.42
CA VAL A 31 8.60 6.34 -12.49
C VAL A 31 10.02 6.20 -11.96
N MET A 32 10.23 6.50 -10.68
CA MET A 32 11.50 6.24 -10.01
C MET A 32 11.54 4.80 -9.50
N THR A 33 12.52 4.01 -9.94
CA THR A 33 12.68 2.61 -9.55
C THR A 33 14.15 2.22 -9.36
N ARG A 34 14.41 1.27 -8.46
CA ARG A 34 15.73 0.67 -8.23
C ARG A 34 16.10 -0.34 -9.33
N ASP A 35 15.10 -0.85 -10.03
CA ASP A 35 15.26 -1.84 -11.10
C ASP A 35 14.38 -1.47 -12.29
N PRO A 36 14.94 -0.85 -13.33
CA PRO A 36 14.19 -0.48 -14.53
C PRO A 36 13.52 -1.65 -15.24
N LYS A 37 14.03 -2.89 -15.09
CA LYS A 37 13.41 -4.07 -15.69
C LYS A 37 12.02 -4.33 -15.12
N ARG A 38 11.81 -4.02 -13.83
CA ARG A 38 10.50 -4.13 -13.19
C ARG A 38 9.48 -3.11 -13.69
N ALA A 39 9.92 -2.05 -14.34
CA ALA A 39 9.09 -1.01 -14.94
C ALA A 39 8.85 -1.21 -16.45
N ALA A 40 9.42 -2.26 -17.06
CA ALA A 40 9.32 -2.49 -18.50
C ALA A 40 7.87 -2.58 -19.03
N HIS A 41 6.96 -3.11 -18.21
CA HIS A 41 5.53 -3.21 -18.52
C HIS A 41 4.78 -1.87 -18.45
N LEU A 42 5.40 -0.83 -17.89
CA LEU A 42 4.85 0.52 -17.78
C LEU A 42 5.26 1.43 -18.94
N ALA A 43 6.16 0.97 -19.82
CA ALA A 43 6.69 1.79 -20.91
C ALA A 43 5.57 2.32 -21.82
N GLY A 44 5.56 3.62 -22.06
CA GLY A 44 4.56 4.32 -22.87
C GLY A 44 5.02 5.73 -23.22
N GLU A 45 4.35 6.39 -24.15
CA GLU A 45 4.73 7.74 -24.65
C GLU A 45 4.82 8.78 -23.52
N ARG A 46 4.00 8.63 -22.46
CA ARG A 46 3.94 9.56 -21.33
C ARG A 46 4.63 9.04 -20.07
N ILE A 47 5.37 7.92 -20.16
CA ILE A 47 5.97 7.29 -19.00
C ILE A 47 7.49 7.22 -19.17
N GLU A 48 8.18 8.00 -18.36
CA GLU A 48 9.64 8.02 -18.24
C GLU A 48 10.06 7.16 -17.06
N VAL A 49 10.96 6.21 -17.26
CA VAL A 49 11.53 5.38 -16.18
C VAL A 49 12.91 5.87 -15.83
N VAL A 50 13.14 6.22 -14.56
CA VAL A 50 14.44 6.68 -14.06
C VAL A 50 14.95 5.74 -12.95
N LEU A 51 16.25 5.49 -12.98
CA LEU A 51 16.93 4.73 -11.92
C LEU A 51 17.09 5.62 -10.68
N GLY A 52 16.59 5.13 -9.54
CA GLY A 52 16.72 5.82 -8.26
C GLY A 52 16.25 4.97 -7.09
N ASP A 53 16.78 5.26 -5.92
CA ASP A 53 16.41 4.62 -4.65
C ASP A 53 16.02 5.70 -3.64
N VAL A 54 14.85 5.58 -3.02
CA VAL A 54 14.39 6.53 -1.98
C VAL A 54 15.34 6.59 -0.78
N ARG A 55 16.16 5.57 -0.55
CA ARG A 55 17.18 5.53 0.50
C ARG A 55 18.41 6.37 0.17
N ASP A 56 18.59 6.75 -1.10
CA ASP A 56 19.65 7.65 -1.56
C ASP A 56 19.07 9.05 -1.83
N PRO A 57 19.39 10.05 -0.99
CA PRO A 57 18.87 11.40 -1.14
C PRO A 57 19.31 12.05 -2.47
N VAL A 58 20.49 11.72 -2.97
CA VAL A 58 21.01 12.30 -4.22
C VAL A 58 20.22 11.81 -5.43
N SER A 59 19.94 10.50 -5.49
CA SER A 59 19.12 9.94 -6.58
C SER A 59 17.68 10.42 -6.52
N THR A 60 17.13 10.58 -5.31
CA THR A 60 15.79 11.10 -5.08
C THR A 60 15.67 12.55 -5.58
N MET A 61 16.63 13.41 -5.20
CA MET A 61 16.70 14.81 -5.66
C MET A 61 16.76 14.90 -7.18
N LYS A 62 17.67 14.14 -7.82
CA LYS A 62 17.80 14.11 -9.29
C LYS A 62 16.52 13.69 -9.97
N SER A 63 15.82 12.70 -9.42
CA SER A 63 14.58 12.18 -9.99
C SER A 63 13.42 13.18 -9.90
N ALA A 64 13.44 14.09 -8.93
CA ALA A 64 12.38 15.11 -8.73
C ALA A 64 12.59 16.38 -9.60
N VAL A 65 13.71 16.53 -10.31
CA VAL A 65 13.96 17.72 -11.12
C VAL A 65 12.89 17.88 -12.21
N GLY A 66 12.26 19.06 -12.24
CA GLY A 66 11.30 19.46 -13.29
C GLY A 66 9.94 18.77 -13.20
N VAL A 67 9.59 18.13 -12.06
CA VAL A 67 8.24 17.64 -11.80
C VAL A 67 7.45 18.68 -11.00
N GLN A 68 6.13 18.64 -11.11
CA GLN A 68 5.21 19.55 -10.41
C GLN A 68 4.55 18.87 -9.20
N ALA A 69 4.54 17.53 -9.18
CA ALA A 69 4.11 16.76 -8.02
C ALA A 69 4.93 15.49 -7.86
N VAL A 70 5.05 15.04 -6.61
CA VAL A 70 5.66 13.78 -6.21
C VAL A 70 4.60 12.93 -5.53
N VAL A 71 4.42 11.69 -5.97
CA VAL A 71 3.59 10.70 -5.29
C VAL A 71 4.50 9.68 -4.63
N SER A 72 4.42 9.60 -3.31
CA SER A 72 5.11 8.57 -2.54
C SER A 72 4.18 7.38 -2.28
N ALA A 73 4.33 6.33 -3.08
CA ALA A 73 3.66 5.02 -2.91
C ALA A 73 4.66 3.94 -2.45
N VAL A 74 5.70 4.34 -1.71
CA VAL A 74 6.74 3.43 -1.22
C VAL A 74 6.30 2.65 0.00
N HIS A 75 6.86 1.44 0.13
CA HIS A 75 6.57 0.52 1.21
C HIS A 75 7.79 -0.37 1.49
N GLY A 76 8.23 -0.39 2.74
CA GLY A 76 9.45 -1.08 3.17
C GLY A 76 9.21 -2.30 4.07
N PHE A 77 7.99 -2.83 4.17
CA PHE A 77 7.68 -3.94 5.08
C PHE A 77 8.46 -5.21 4.77
N ALA A 78 8.68 -5.51 3.48
CA ALA A 78 9.46 -6.64 3.01
C ALA A 78 10.34 -6.25 1.83
N GLY A 79 11.55 -6.82 1.78
CA GLY A 79 12.47 -6.63 0.66
C GLY A 79 13.91 -6.98 1.03
N PRO A 80 14.77 -7.23 0.03
CA PRO A 80 16.17 -7.51 0.22
C PRO A 80 17.00 -6.25 0.49
N GLY A 81 18.24 -6.42 0.94
CA GLY A 81 19.26 -5.35 0.94
C GLY A 81 18.97 -4.20 1.91
N GLY A 82 18.58 -4.48 3.15
CA GLY A 82 18.35 -3.45 4.17
C GLY A 82 17.04 -2.68 4.02
N VAL A 83 16.10 -3.18 3.22
CA VAL A 83 14.74 -2.64 3.12
C VAL A 83 14.00 -2.90 4.43
N SER A 84 13.48 -1.84 5.03
CA SER A 84 12.68 -1.89 6.25
C SER A 84 11.72 -0.68 6.29
N PRO A 85 10.70 -0.71 7.16
CA PRO A 85 9.87 0.46 7.38
C PRO A 85 10.68 1.70 7.77
N ALA A 86 11.72 1.53 8.61
CA ALA A 86 12.59 2.65 9.00
C ALA A 86 13.32 3.26 7.80
N THR A 87 13.96 2.44 6.95
CA THR A 87 14.79 2.94 5.84
C THR A 87 13.99 3.43 4.64
N VAL A 88 12.75 2.95 4.47
CA VAL A 88 11.90 3.30 3.29
C VAL A 88 10.75 4.20 3.70
N ASP A 89 9.95 3.78 4.70
CA ASP A 89 8.73 4.53 5.05
C ASP A 89 9.02 5.77 5.88
N ARG A 90 10.06 5.79 6.70
CA ARG A 90 10.53 6.98 7.41
C ARG A 90 11.56 7.76 6.60
N ASP A 91 12.78 7.19 6.44
CA ASP A 91 13.92 7.91 5.88
C ASP A 91 13.73 8.21 4.40
N GLY A 92 13.24 7.23 3.62
CA GLY A 92 12.95 7.40 2.21
C GLY A 92 11.89 8.48 1.96
N ASN A 93 10.84 8.55 2.79
CA ASN A 93 9.86 9.63 2.71
C ASN A 93 10.46 10.99 3.10
N THR A 94 11.35 11.04 4.07
CA THR A 94 12.08 12.28 4.41
C THR A 94 12.87 12.80 3.20
N HIS A 95 13.51 11.91 2.43
CA HIS A 95 14.22 12.29 1.21
C HIS A 95 13.26 12.77 0.11
N LEU A 96 12.10 12.11 -0.06
CA LEU A 96 11.08 12.53 -1.03
C LEU A 96 10.47 13.89 -0.68
N ILE A 97 10.21 14.16 0.61
CA ILE A 97 9.72 15.46 1.10
C ILE A 97 10.72 16.56 0.73
N LYS A 98 12.00 16.36 1.04
CA LYS A 98 13.06 17.32 0.70
C LYS A 98 13.18 17.52 -0.81
N ALA A 99 13.12 16.43 -1.59
CA ALA A 99 13.21 16.52 -3.05
C ALA A 99 12.01 17.27 -3.66
N ALA A 100 10.80 17.05 -3.14
CA ALA A 100 9.61 17.80 -3.56
C ALA A 100 9.74 19.29 -3.20
N GLN A 101 10.20 19.59 -1.98
CA GLN A 101 10.41 20.97 -1.53
C GLN A 101 11.42 21.72 -2.41
N GLU A 102 12.58 21.12 -2.71
CA GLU A 102 13.63 21.72 -3.55
C GLU A 102 13.19 21.87 -5.01
N ALA A 103 12.35 20.96 -5.50
CA ALA A 103 11.77 21.06 -6.84
C ALA A 103 10.62 22.07 -6.94
N GLY A 104 10.14 22.64 -5.82
CA GLY A 104 8.91 23.41 -5.77
C GLY A 104 7.66 22.59 -6.14
N ALA A 105 7.72 21.27 -5.96
CA ALA A 105 6.67 20.33 -6.30
C ALA A 105 5.74 20.06 -5.11
N GLU A 106 4.50 19.75 -5.39
CA GLU A 106 3.52 19.26 -4.41
C GLU A 106 3.80 17.80 -4.05
N LEU A 107 3.30 17.35 -2.89
CA LEU A 107 3.51 15.97 -2.44
C LEU A 107 2.17 15.27 -2.15
N VAL A 108 2.02 14.05 -2.64
CA VAL A 108 1.01 13.10 -2.15
C VAL A 108 1.72 11.98 -1.41
N LEU A 109 1.49 11.89 -0.10
CA LEU A 109 2.10 10.88 0.77
C LEU A 109 1.11 9.76 1.06
N MET A 110 1.44 8.54 0.65
CA MET A 110 0.69 7.36 1.07
C MET A 110 1.06 6.95 2.50
N SER A 111 0.04 6.97 3.36
CA SER A 111 0.11 6.53 4.74
C SER A 111 -0.91 5.42 5.03
N ILE A 112 -1.19 5.16 6.29
CA ILE A 112 -2.08 4.09 6.72
C ILE A 112 -3.01 4.58 7.83
N VAL A 113 -4.27 4.14 7.82
CA VAL A 113 -5.21 4.37 8.93
C VAL A 113 -4.66 3.76 10.20
N GLY A 114 -4.69 4.50 11.30
CA GLY A 114 -4.08 4.07 12.57
C GLY A 114 -2.57 4.36 12.68
N ALA A 115 -1.97 5.14 11.77
CA ALA A 115 -0.61 5.65 11.94
C ALA A 115 -0.51 6.47 13.24
N ALA A 116 0.34 6.03 14.17
CA ALA A 116 0.51 6.64 15.49
C ALA A 116 1.92 6.35 16.03
N PRO A 117 2.47 7.20 16.93
CA PRO A 117 3.83 7.06 17.42
C PRO A 117 4.01 5.83 18.33
N ASP A 118 2.96 5.39 18.98
CA ASP A 118 2.89 4.27 19.93
C ASP A 118 2.25 3.00 19.35
N SER A 119 1.98 2.97 18.05
CA SER A 119 1.39 1.81 17.38
C SER A 119 2.23 0.55 17.62
N PRO A 120 1.62 -0.62 17.87
CA PRO A 120 2.34 -1.90 17.97
C PRO A 120 3.03 -2.28 16.64
N PHE A 121 2.58 -1.71 15.51
CA PHE A 121 3.15 -1.96 14.20
C PHE A 121 4.32 -1.01 13.90
N GLU A 122 5.50 -1.56 13.61
CA GLU A 122 6.64 -0.75 13.18
C GLU A 122 6.30 0.11 11.95
N LEU A 123 5.62 -0.48 10.97
CA LEU A 123 5.20 0.23 9.75
C LEU A 123 4.35 1.46 10.09
N PHE A 124 3.37 1.33 10.98
CA PHE A 124 2.47 2.44 11.34
C PHE A 124 3.23 3.57 12.05
N ARG A 125 4.17 3.23 12.94
CA ARG A 125 5.06 4.23 13.56
C ARG A 125 5.92 4.95 12.53
N MET A 126 6.46 4.24 11.52
CA MET A 126 7.30 4.84 10.49
C MET A 126 6.48 5.70 9.52
N LYS A 127 5.25 5.31 9.19
CA LYS A 127 4.31 6.15 8.44
C LYS A 127 3.95 7.41 9.21
N TYR A 128 3.66 7.30 10.52
CA TYR A 128 3.43 8.47 11.37
C TYR A 128 4.63 9.42 11.39
N ALA A 129 5.85 8.90 11.49
CA ALA A 129 7.06 9.70 11.43
C ALA A 129 7.21 10.45 10.09
N ALA A 130 6.82 9.84 8.97
CA ALA A 130 6.78 10.51 7.68
C ALA A 130 5.74 11.63 7.63
N GLU A 131 4.54 11.40 8.17
CA GLU A 131 3.51 12.44 8.31
C GLU A 131 3.99 13.62 9.17
N THR A 132 4.68 13.33 10.27
CA THR A 132 5.29 14.37 11.13
C THR A 132 6.34 15.17 10.35
N SER A 133 7.13 14.50 9.50
CA SER A 133 8.11 15.17 8.63
C SER A 133 7.44 16.07 7.59
N VAL A 134 6.28 15.67 7.04
CA VAL A 134 5.46 16.53 6.16
C VAL A 134 5.00 17.76 6.93
N ALA A 135 4.43 17.58 8.11
CA ALA A 135 3.90 18.69 8.93
C ALA A 135 5.00 19.69 9.36
N ALA A 136 6.24 19.24 9.52
CA ALA A 136 7.40 20.07 9.85
C ALA A 136 8.06 20.74 8.61
N SER A 137 7.64 20.39 7.39
CA SER A 137 8.18 20.91 6.14
C SER A 137 7.34 22.07 5.59
N THR A 138 7.85 22.75 4.57
CA THR A 138 7.12 23.78 3.80
C THR A 138 6.48 23.22 2.53
N VAL A 139 6.58 21.89 2.29
CA VAL A 139 6.01 21.27 1.10
C VAL A 139 4.48 21.31 1.14
N SER A 140 3.86 21.71 0.03
CA SER A 140 2.41 21.60 -0.14
C SER A 140 2.02 20.14 -0.32
N ALA A 141 1.40 19.51 0.68
CA ALA A 141 1.18 18.07 0.68
C ALA A 141 -0.27 17.66 0.95
N THR A 142 -0.65 16.52 0.41
CA THR A 142 -1.85 15.75 0.81
C THR A 142 -1.40 14.40 1.35
N VAL A 143 -1.83 14.03 2.55
CA VAL A 143 -1.62 12.71 3.12
C VAL A 143 -2.84 11.85 2.84
N VAL A 144 -2.64 10.66 2.27
CA VAL A 144 -3.70 9.67 2.04
C VAL A 144 -3.44 8.47 2.94
N ARG A 145 -4.30 8.26 3.92
CA ARG A 145 -4.30 7.08 4.80
C ARG A 145 -5.29 6.06 4.26
N SER A 146 -4.81 4.88 3.89
CA SER A 146 -5.66 3.76 3.50
C SER A 146 -5.74 2.69 4.58
N THR A 147 -6.80 1.92 4.59
CA THR A 147 -6.87 0.65 5.33
C THR A 147 -6.11 -0.45 4.59
N ALA A 148 -6.25 -1.71 5.01
CA ALA A 148 -5.51 -2.84 4.45
C ALA A 148 -5.96 -3.15 3.01
N PHE A 149 -5.02 -3.30 2.06
CA PHE A 149 -5.35 -3.66 0.68
C PHE A 149 -5.83 -5.10 0.58
N VAL A 150 -7.09 -5.30 0.21
CA VAL A 150 -7.72 -6.62 0.13
C VAL A 150 -7.00 -7.56 -0.84
N GLU A 151 -6.50 -7.04 -1.97
CA GLU A 151 -5.78 -7.83 -2.98
C GLU A 151 -4.50 -8.48 -2.43
N LEU A 152 -3.77 -7.78 -1.53
CA LEU A 152 -2.58 -8.34 -0.89
C LEU A 152 -2.93 -9.56 -0.04
N TRP A 153 -4.04 -9.49 0.67
CA TRP A 153 -4.49 -10.56 1.55
C TRP A 153 -5.13 -11.72 0.79
N ILE A 154 -5.86 -11.43 -0.29
CA ILE A 154 -6.33 -12.45 -1.23
C ILE A 154 -5.15 -13.23 -1.82
N ASP A 155 -4.10 -12.54 -2.31
CA ASP A 155 -2.88 -13.18 -2.81
C ASP A 155 -2.25 -14.10 -1.76
N LEU A 156 -2.12 -13.62 -0.53
CA LEU A 156 -1.54 -14.42 0.57
C LEU A 156 -2.37 -15.67 0.84
N LEU A 157 -3.68 -15.54 0.92
CA LEU A 157 -4.59 -16.65 1.17
C LEU A 157 -4.58 -17.66 0.01
N VAL A 158 -4.63 -17.20 -1.23
CA VAL A 158 -4.57 -18.06 -2.42
C VAL A 158 -3.25 -18.80 -2.50
N ASN A 159 -2.12 -18.11 -2.30
CA ASN A 159 -0.78 -18.70 -2.37
C ASN A 159 -0.54 -19.73 -1.24
N THR A 160 -1.07 -19.49 -0.04
CA THR A 160 -0.92 -20.42 1.10
C THR A 160 -1.92 -21.58 1.08
N ALA A 161 -3.02 -21.47 0.33
CA ALA A 161 -4.02 -22.54 0.21
C ALA A 161 -3.47 -23.78 -0.46
N GLY A 162 -2.60 -23.62 -1.46
CA GLY A 162 -1.99 -24.73 -2.21
C GLY A 162 -3.03 -25.66 -2.83
N ARG A 163 -2.67 -26.94 -2.96
CA ARG A 163 -3.58 -27.98 -3.49
C ARG A 163 -4.69 -28.40 -2.52
N SER A 164 -4.50 -28.16 -1.23
CA SER A 164 -5.51 -28.51 -0.21
C SER A 164 -6.70 -27.57 -0.17
N ASN A 165 -6.66 -26.47 -0.91
CA ASN A 165 -7.63 -25.37 -0.87
C ASN A 165 -7.90 -24.85 0.57
N ARG A 166 -6.90 -24.92 1.45
CA ARG A 166 -6.98 -24.51 2.84
C ARG A 166 -5.93 -23.45 3.14
N PRO A 167 -6.26 -22.16 2.97
CA PRO A 167 -5.34 -21.04 3.22
C PRO A 167 -4.85 -21.01 4.67
N LEU A 168 -3.69 -20.40 4.88
CA LEU A 168 -3.15 -20.15 6.22
C LEU A 168 -3.66 -18.83 6.76
N VAL A 169 -4.26 -18.87 7.95
CA VAL A 169 -4.62 -17.74 8.78
C VAL A 169 -3.66 -17.67 9.96
N PHE A 170 -3.11 -16.49 10.21
CA PHE A 170 -2.16 -16.28 11.31
C PHE A 170 -2.90 -15.84 12.56
N GLY A 171 -2.71 -16.57 13.68
CA GLY A 171 -3.43 -16.35 14.92
C GLY A 171 -4.86 -16.95 14.88
N ARG A 172 -5.80 -16.28 15.53
CA ARG A 172 -7.21 -16.72 15.63
C ARG A 172 -7.99 -16.42 14.36
N GLY A 173 -7.60 -15.39 13.64
CA GLY A 173 -8.30 -14.91 12.45
C GLY A 173 -9.65 -14.25 12.71
N GLN A 174 -9.98 -13.94 13.95
CA GLN A 174 -11.31 -13.44 14.37
C GLN A 174 -11.34 -11.93 14.61
N ASN A 175 -10.20 -11.27 14.47
CA ASN A 175 -10.12 -9.83 14.63
C ASN A 175 -10.68 -9.13 13.40
N PRO A 176 -11.62 -8.19 13.53
CA PRO A 176 -12.18 -7.48 12.38
C PRO A 176 -11.17 -6.49 11.83
N ILE A 177 -11.08 -6.45 10.51
CA ILE A 177 -10.17 -5.59 9.73
C ILE A 177 -10.97 -4.95 8.62
N ASN A 178 -10.76 -3.67 8.38
CA ASN A 178 -11.27 -3.03 7.19
C ASN A 178 -10.35 -3.31 6.00
N PHE A 179 -10.93 -3.80 4.92
CA PHE A 179 -10.23 -4.07 3.68
C PHE A 179 -10.71 -3.16 2.56
N VAL A 180 -9.78 -2.40 1.97
CA VAL A 180 -10.05 -1.51 0.83
C VAL A 180 -9.44 -2.09 -0.44
N SER A 181 -10.12 -1.91 -1.60
CA SER A 181 -9.51 -2.24 -2.89
C SER A 181 -8.39 -1.27 -3.23
N VAL A 182 -7.26 -1.80 -3.72
CA VAL A 182 -6.16 -0.97 -4.22
C VAL A 182 -6.57 -0.11 -5.40
N HIS A 183 -7.59 -0.52 -6.16
CA HIS A 183 -8.16 0.27 -7.26
C HIS A 183 -8.88 1.52 -6.75
N ASP A 184 -9.64 1.39 -5.66
CA ASP A 184 -10.31 2.53 -5.02
C ASP A 184 -9.29 3.55 -4.49
N VAL A 185 -8.22 3.04 -3.85
CA VAL A 185 -7.13 3.88 -3.37
C VAL A 185 -6.39 4.56 -4.51
N ALA A 186 -6.14 3.85 -5.62
CA ALA A 186 -5.50 4.42 -6.81
C ALA A 186 -6.34 5.57 -7.38
N ALA A 187 -7.66 5.38 -7.51
CA ALA A 187 -8.57 6.42 -7.98
C ALA A 187 -8.53 7.68 -7.08
N LEU A 188 -8.48 7.51 -5.75
CA LEU A 188 -8.31 8.63 -4.83
C LEU A 188 -6.94 9.31 -5.01
N VAL A 189 -5.85 8.55 -5.12
CA VAL A 189 -4.50 9.10 -5.30
C VAL A 189 -4.39 9.89 -6.61
N GLU A 190 -4.95 9.38 -7.71
CA GLU A 190 -5.04 10.12 -8.98
C GLU A 190 -5.80 11.43 -8.81
N ARG A 191 -6.96 11.37 -8.14
CA ARG A 191 -7.81 12.55 -7.89
C ARG A 191 -7.06 13.59 -7.09
N VAL A 192 -6.50 13.25 -5.93
CA VAL A 192 -5.82 14.21 -5.06
C VAL A 192 -4.51 14.72 -5.65
N THR A 193 -3.87 13.96 -6.53
CA THR A 193 -2.67 14.42 -7.25
C THR A 193 -3.01 15.63 -8.13
N LEU A 194 -4.17 15.62 -8.76
CA LEU A 194 -4.60 16.67 -9.68
C LEU A 194 -5.44 17.78 -9.03
N ASP A 195 -6.03 17.50 -7.87
CA ASP A 195 -6.92 18.42 -7.15
C ASP A 195 -6.17 19.19 -6.05
N GLN A 196 -5.78 20.41 -6.34
CA GLN A 196 -5.04 21.27 -5.42
C GLN A 196 -5.85 21.67 -4.16
N THR A 197 -7.16 21.50 -4.16
CA THR A 197 -8.00 21.83 -2.99
C THR A 197 -7.81 20.85 -1.83
N THR A 198 -7.11 19.75 -2.06
CA THR A 198 -6.79 18.75 -1.03
C THR A 198 -5.48 19.02 -0.27
N ARG A 199 -4.74 20.06 -0.64
CA ARG A 199 -3.45 20.39 0.00
C ARG A 199 -3.62 20.78 1.46
N GLY A 200 -2.66 20.39 2.28
CA GLY A 200 -2.69 20.56 3.74
C GLY A 200 -3.63 19.59 4.46
N GLN A 201 -4.22 18.63 3.76
CA GLN A 201 -5.21 17.71 4.34
C GLN A 201 -4.66 16.30 4.50
N THR A 202 -5.17 15.62 5.52
CA THR A 202 -5.07 14.16 5.69
C THR A 202 -6.43 13.57 5.36
N LEU A 203 -6.47 12.69 4.35
CA LEU A 203 -7.68 12.05 3.86
C LEU A 203 -7.60 10.55 4.16
N GLU A 204 -8.69 9.98 4.63
CA GLU A 204 -8.76 8.56 4.96
C GLU A 204 -9.70 7.81 4.00
N ILE A 205 -9.31 6.62 3.57
CA ILE A 205 -10.11 5.75 2.71
C ILE A 205 -10.07 4.31 3.23
N GLY A 206 -11.26 3.75 3.44
CA GLY A 206 -11.48 2.35 3.75
C GLY A 206 -12.40 1.67 2.74
N GLY A 207 -12.55 0.37 2.87
CA GLY A 207 -13.55 -0.39 2.13
C GLY A 207 -14.93 -0.32 2.78
N PRO A 208 -15.95 -0.89 2.13
CA PRO A 208 -17.34 -0.80 2.57
C PRO A 208 -17.65 -1.59 3.86
N GLU A 209 -16.82 -2.55 4.21
CA GLU A 209 -17.10 -3.48 5.30
C GLU A 209 -15.85 -3.88 6.08
N ASN A 210 -16.07 -4.28 7.33
CA ASN A 210 -15.05 -4.86 8.20
C ASN A 210 -15.24 -6.38 8.23
N LEU A 211 -14.20 -7.12 7.86
CA LEU A 211 -14.20 -8.58 7.81
C LEU A 211 -13.06 -9.13 8.68
N THR A 212 -13.29 -10.32 9.24
CA THR A 212 -12.21 -11.09 9.85
C THR A 212 -11.38 -11.82 8.79
N PHE A 213 -10.15 -12.20 9.13
CA PHE A 213 -9.35 -13.05 8.24
C PHE A 213 -10.00 -14.40 7.95
N ASP A 214 -10.73 -14.95 8.93
CA ASP A 214 -11.49 -16.18 8.75
C ASP A 214 -12.58 -16.03 7.70
N GLU A 215 -13.34 -14.94 7.74
CA GLU A 215 -14.37 -14.65 6.74
C GLU A 215 -13.75 -14.48 5.34
N LEU A 216 -12.70 -13.68 5.21
CA LEU A 216 -12.00 -13.51 3.94
C LEU A 216 -11.43 -14.85 3.43
N ALA A 217 -10.86 -15.68 4.30
CA ALA A 217 -10.34 -17.00 3.94
C ALA A 217 -11.46 -17.95 3.48
N ARG A 218 -12.62 -17.93 4.13
CA ARG A 218 -13.79 -18.72 3.71
C ARG A 218 -14.34 -18.28 2.35
N MET A 219 -14.33 -16.97 2.05
CA MET A 219 -14.70 -16.46 0.73
C MET A 219 -13.75 -16.99 -0.36
N VAL A 220 -12.43 -17.01 -0.10
CA VAL A 220 -11.42 -17.60 -1.00
C VAL A 220 -11.66 -19.10 -1.21
N ILE A 221 -11.95 -19.85 -0.14
CA ILE A 221 -12.23 -21.29 -0.19
C ILE A 221 -13.47 -21.56 -1.04
N ALA A 222 -14.57 -20.85 -0.77
CA ALA A 222 -15.85 -21.01 -1.45
C ALA A 222 -15.74 -20.72 -2.97
N LEU A 223 -15.02 -19.66 -3.33
CA LEU A 223 -14.80 -19.33 -4.75
C LEU A 223 -14.04 -20.44 -5.50
N ARG A 224 -13.20 -21.20 -4.82
CA ARG A 224 -12.46 -22.34 -5.37
C ARG A 224 -13.21 -23.67 -5.22
N GLY A 225 -14.49 -23.64 -4.85
CA GLY A 225 -15.34 -24.83 -4.72
C GLY A 225 -15.05 -25.71 -3.49
N GLY A 226 -14.35 -25.18 -2.49
CA GLY A 226 -14.06 -25.89 -1.24
C GLY A 226 -15.09 -25.60 -0.16
N SER A 227 -15.16 -26.46 0.87
CA SER A 227 -16.05 -26.34 2.03
C SER A 227 -15.31 -26.40 3.37
N ASP A 228 -14.06 -26.86 3.39
CA ASP A 228 -13.25 -26.94 4.60
C ASP A 228 -12.84 -25.55 5.10
N GLY A 229 -12.62 -25.42 6.43
CA GLY A 229 -12.12 -24.18 7.00
C GLY A 229 -10.63 -23.93 6.73
N PRO A 230 -10.14 -22.69 6.96
CA PRO A 230 -8.72 -22.37 6.83
C PRO A 230 -7.89 -23.14 7.87
N ARG A 231 -6.56 -23.17 7.66
CA ARG A 231 -5.60 -23.66 8.65
C ARG A 231 -5.07 -22.51 9.47
N HIS A 232 -4.93 -22.68 10.77
CA HIS A 232 -4.42 -21.64 11.66
C HIS A 232 -2.97 -21.89 12.07
N VAL A 233 -2.14 -20.85 12.01
CA VAL A 233 -0.83 -20.83 12.65
C VAL A 233 -1.03 -20.36 14.09
N PRO A 234 -0.80 -21.21 15.11
CA PRO A 234 -1.06 -20.85 16.49
C PRO A 234 -0.26 -19.62 16.95
N ARG A 235 -0.85 -18.78 17.80
CA ARG A 235 -0.19 -17.59 18.39
C ARG A 235 1.15 -17.93 19.05
N ALA A 236 1.21 -19.06 19.76
CA ALA A 236 2.44 -19.53 20.40
C ALA A 236 3.58 -19.76 19.40
N ALA A 237 3.27 -20.29 18.21
CA ALA A 237 4.25 -20.45 17.13
C ALA A 237 4.74 -19.09 16.60
N LEU A 238 3.84 -18.14 16.39
CA LEU A 238 4.19 -16.78 15.97
C LEU A 238 5.05 -16.05 17.03
N GLN A 239 4.73 -16.23 18.30
CA GLN A 239 5.50 -15.65 19.42
C GLN A 239 6.93 -16.23 19.48
N ALA A 240 7.08 -17.52 19.25
CA ALA A 240 8.38 -18.19 19.24
C ALA A 240 9.23 -17.78 18.02
N MET A 241 8.63 -17.49 16.89
CA MET A 241 9.33 -17.13 15.64
C MET A 241 10.05 -15.77 15.75
N GLY A 242 9.47 -14.79 16.46
CA GLY A 242 10.04 -13.44 16.59
C GLY A 242 11.46 -13.44 17.13
N PRO A 243 11.72 -13.92 18.36
CA PRO A 243 13.04 -13.86 18.99
C PRO A 243 14.05 -14.87 18.45
N THR A 244 13.60 -16.00 17.85
CA THR A 244 14.48 -17.07 17.38
C THR A 244 14.85 -16.89 15.90
N ILE A 245 13.87 -16.94 15.02
CA ILE A 245 14.07 -16.85 13.57
C ILE A 245 14.33 -15.41 13.14
N GLY A 246 13.75 -14.42 13.82
CA GLY A 246 13.89 -13.00 13.49
C GLY A 246 15.33 -12.47 13.58
N ARG A 247 16.22 -13.12 14.33
CA ARG A 247 17.65 -12.78 14.35
C ARG A 247 18.37 -13.17 13.06
N LEU A 248 18.00 -14.30 12.47
CA LEU A 248 18.61 -14.82 11.25
C LEU A 248 17.87 -14.32 9.99
N LEU A 249 16.56 -14.16 10.07
CA LEU A 249 15.67 -13.73 8.99
C LEU A 249 14.77 -12.58 9.47
N PRO A 250 15.28 -11.33 9.51
CA PRO A 250 14.56 -10.19 10.08
C PRO A 250 13.19 -9.93 9.45
N THR A 251 13.02 -10.24 8.17
CA THR A 251 11.74 -10.10 7.47
C THR A 251 10.68 -11.04 8.02
N LEU A 252 11.03 -12.31 8.28
CA LEU A 252 10.09 -13.28 8.86
C LEU A 252 9.73 -12.91 10.30
N GLY A 253 10.69 -12.41 11.07
CA GLY A 253 10.44 -11.91 12.42
C GLY A 253 9.44 -10.75 12.43
N ARG A 254 9.61 -9.76 11.52
CA ARG A 254 8.66 -8.65 11.36
C ARG A 254 7.27 -9.13 10.94
N GLN A 255 7.19 -10.09 10.01
CA GLN A 255 5.92 -10.66 9.58
C GLN A 255 5.19 -11.37 10.72
N ALA A 256 5.89 -12.18 11.52
CA ALA A 256 5.30 -12.85 12.68
C ALA A 256 4.79 -11.85 13.73
N GLN A 257 5.58 -10.81 14.03
CA GLN A 257 5.18 -9.75 14.95
C GLN A 257 3.96 -8.97 14.43
N ALA A 258 3.93 -8.63 13.14
CA ALA A 258 2.80 -7.95 12.53
C ALA A 258 1.53 -8.83 12.57
N ALA A 259 1.66 -10.13 12.29
CA ALA A 259 0.54 -11.07 12.37
C ALA A 259 -0.03 -11.17 13.80
N LEU A 260 0.83 -11.19 14.82
CA LEU A 260 0.40 -11.17 16.23
C LEU A 260 -0.29 -9.85 16.60
N ALA A 261 0.27 -8.72 16.17
CA ALA A 261 -0.33 -7.42 16.43
C ALA A 261 -1.69 -7.29 15.73
N MET A 262 -1.83 -7.75 14.48
CA MET A 262 -3.11 -7.78 13.76
C MET A 262 -4.16 -8.64 14.47
N ASP A 263 -3.77 -9.77 15.04
CA ASP A 263 -4.69 -10.66 15.79
C ASP A 263 -5.17 -10.06 17.14
N GLN A 264 -4.59 -8.92 17.56
CA GLN A 264 -4.87 -8.29 18.85
C GLN A 264 -5.40 -6.86 18.75
N SER A 265 -5.19 -6.20 17.60
CA SER A 265 -5.53 -4.79 17.42
C SER A 265 -6.89 -4.65 16.75
N ASP A 266 -7.69 -3.68 17.17
CA ASP A 266 -8.86 -3.25 16.42
C ASP A 266 -8.37 -2.55 15.14
N MET A 267 -8.69 -3.10 13.98
CA MET A 267 -8.38 -2.58 12.67
C MET A 267 -9.65 -2.24 11.87
N THR A 268 -10.74 -2.03 12.55
CA THR A 268 -11.98 -1.57 11.93
C THR A 268 -11.84 -0.14 11.44
N PHE A 269 -12.67 0.21 10.47
CA PHE A 269 -12.78 1.56 9.95
C PHE A 269 -14.23 1.91 9.72
N SER A 270 -14.58 3.14 10.05
CA SER A 270 -15.84 3.77 9.70
C SER A 270 -15.54 5.20 9.26
N ALA A 271 -15.93 5.53 8.06
CA ALA A 271 -15.67 6.86 7.47
C ALA A 271 -16.35 8.01 8.22
N GLY A 272 -17.46 7.75 8.91
CA GLY A 272 -18.19 8.75 9.67
C GLY A 272 -18.57 9.98 8.85
N VAL A 273 -18.50 11.15 9.47
CA VAL A 273 -18.83 12.45 8.84
C VAL A 273 -17.80 12.91 7.82
N ASN A 274 -16.60 12.34 7.83
CA ASN A 274 -15.50 12.68 6.93
C ASN A 274 -15.37 11.67 5.79
N ASP A 275 -16.48 11.05 5.38
CA ASP A 275 -16.46 10.10 4.27
C ASP A 275 -15.91 10.75 3.00
N ILE A 276 -14.75 10.25 2.55
CA ILE A 276 -14.10 10.75 1.34
C ILE A 276 -14.98 10.55 0.09
N ARG A 277 -15.86 9.54 0.10
CA ARG A 277 -16.80 9.29 -0.99
C ARG A 277 -17.96 10.27 -1.00
N ALA A 278 -18.34 10.84 0.16
CA ALA A 278 -19.28 11.96 0.19
C ALA A 278 -18.71 13.22 -0.49
N ARG A 279 -17.38 13.43 -0.35
CA ARG A 279 -16.66 14.52 -1.03
C ARG A 279 -16.41 14.24 -2.51
N PHE A 280 -16.11 13.01 -2.86
CA PHE A 280 -15.83 12.54 -4.23
C PHE A 280 -16.75 11.37 -4.59
N PRO A 281 -18.01 11.65 -4.99
CA PRO A 281 -19.01 10.59 -5.22
C PRO A 281 -18.69 9.67 -6.41
N ASP A 282 -17.75 10.07 -7.25
CA ASP A 282 -17.24 9.30 -8.39
C ASP A 282 -16.17 8.25 -8.00
N LEU A 283 -15.70 8.26 -6.75
CA LEU A 283 -14.77 7.25 -6.28
C LEU A 283 -15.46 5.87 -6.16
N PRO A 284 -14.81 4.82 -6.65
CA PRO A 284 -15.36 3.47 -6.52
C PRO A 284 -15.40 3.02 -5.05
N CYS A 285 -16.32 2.09 -4.77
CA CYS A 285 -16.48 1.47 -3.46
C CYS A 285 -16.59 -0.05 -3.65
N THR A 286 -15.47 -0.67 -3.96
CA THR A 286 -15.38 -2.08 -4.33
C THR A 286 -15.39 -2.96 -3.10
N SER A 287 -16.31 -3.93 -3.04
CA SER A 287 -16.36 -4.89 -1.94
C SER A 287 -15.24 -5.94 -2.03
N PRO A 288 -14.85 -6.58 -0.91
CA PRO A 288 -13.92 -7.70 -0.90
C PRO A 288 -14.39 -8.86 -1.79
N GLU A 289 -15.70 -9.13 -1.81
CA GLU A 289 -16.28 -10.16 -2.67
C GLU A 289 -16.12 -9.83 -4.17
N GLU A 290 -16.40 -8.60 -4.56
CA GLU A 290 -16.20 -8.15 -5.94
C GLU A 290 -14.72 -8.19 -6.33
N THR A 291 -13.83 -7.73 -5.45
CA THR A 291 -12.38 -7.81 -5.66
C THR A 291 -11.93 -9.25 -5.85
N LEU A 292 -12.44 -10.18 -5.04
CA LEU A 292 -12.11 -11.60 -5.14
C LEU A 292 -12.60 -12.21 -6.46
N ARG A 293 -13.80 -11.86 -6.92
CA ARG A 293 -14.33 -12.29 -8.24
C ARG A 293 -13.45 -11.79 -9.38
N ASN A 294 -13.06 -10.52 -9.34
CA ASN A 294 -12.19 -9.91 -10.35
C ASN A 294 -10.81 -10.56 -10.37
N PHE A 295 -10.25 -10.84 -9.20
CA PHE A 295 -8.98 -11.55 -9.04
C PHE A 295 -9.03 -12.96 -9.65
N HIS A 296 -10.10 -13.71 -9.39
CA HIS A 296 -10.27 -15.05 -9.95
C HIS A 296 -10.44 -15.02 -11.47
N ALA A 297 -11.21 -14.08 -12.01
CA ALA A 297 -11.40 -13.91 -13.45
C ALA A 297 -10.09 -13.56 -14.18
N ALA A 298 -9.23 -12.75 -13.58
CA ALA A 298 -7.92 -12.41 -14.12
C ALA A 298 -6.98 -13.62 -14.17
N ASN A 299 -6.88 -14.40 -13.06
CA ASN A 299 -6.00 -15.55 -12.97
C ASN A 299 -6.51 -16.78 -13.74
N GLY A 300 -7.82 -17.00 -13.81
CA GLY A 300 -8.41 -18.10 -14.59
C GLY A 300 -8.27 -17.93 -16.12
N ARG A 301 -7.88 -16.74 -16.59
CA ARG A 301 -7.49 -16.52 -18.00
C ARG A 301 -6.02 -16.88 -18.24
N ALA A 302 -5.16 -16.69 -17.24
CA ALA A 302 -3.72 -17.01 -17.32
C ALA A 302 -3.47 -18.53 -17.39
N ASP A 303 -4.32 -19.36 -16.76
CA ASP A 303 -4.21 -20.82 -16.78
C ASP A 303 -4.74 -21.47 -18.07
N ARG A 304 -5.29 -20.69 -19.02
CA ARG A 304 -5.88 -21.17 -20.29
C ARG A 304 -5.05 -20.79 -21.53
N VAL A 305 -3.91 -20.14 -21.35
CA VAL A 305 -2.95 -19.77 -22.40
C VAL A 305 -1.65 -20.54 -22.19
#